data_2bc751180580e4543613200081aec4c4
#
_entry.id   2bc751180580e4543613200081aec4c4
#
_cell.length_a   1.000
_cell.length_b   1.000
_cell.length_c   1.000
_cell.angle_alpha   90.00
_cell.angle_beta   90.00
_cell.angle_gamma   90.00
#
_symmetry.space_group_name_H-M   'P 1'
#
loop_
_entity.id
_entity.type
_entity.pdbx_description
1 polymer ?
#
loop_
_entity_poly.entity_id
_entity_poly.type
_entity_poly.pdbx_seq_one_letter_code
_entity_poly.pdbx_strand_id
1 'polypeptide(L)'
;MSRDVPALLGERCVLRALTPADAESLRQHADDEAVWRNLFEGFPRPYTLDAAQEWCGPERDPLFGLVWGIEVEDHVVGCIGLRPDEAGLHCNAEVGYWLGQAYWRRGIASEALDLVTHWAWAMRPELTRLYAPIFAWNEGSQAVARKAGYVLEAHLPQSAVKAGRVIDRVQYAAYRRAAQAL
;
A
#
# COMPACT_ATOMS: atom_id res chain seq x y z
N MET A 1 3.29 19.23 -0.99
CA MET A 1 2.62 18.68 0.21
C MET A 1 3.70 18.13 1.13
N SER A 2 3.59 18.36 2.45
CA SER A 2 4.50 17.71 3.41
C SER A 2 4.43 16.20 3.24
N ARG A 3 5.59 15.53 3.21
CA ARG A 3 5.72 14.08 3.16
C ARG A 3 5.61 13.45 4.55
N ASP A 4 5.38 14.28 5.57
CA ASP A 4 5.27 13.82 6.94
C ASP A 4 3.98 13.03 7.11
N VAL A 5 4.13 11.75 7.35
CA VAL A 5 3.04 10.87 7.71
C VAL A 5 2.99 10.74 9.23
N PRO A 6 1.81 10.81 9.85
CA PRO A 6 1.68 10.59 11.29
C PRO A 6 1.93 9.12 11.62
N ALA A 7 2.33 8.84 12.84
CA ALA A 7 2.32 7.48 13.34
C ALA A 7 0.87 7.03 13.58
N LEU A 8 0.54 5.83 13.09
CA LEU A 8 -0.76 5.19 13.32
C LEU A 8 -0.51 3.89 14.10
N LEU A 9 -1.14 3.76 15.24
CA LEU A 9 -0.90 2.67 16.17
C LEU A 9 -1.98 1.60 16.00
N GLY A 10 -1.57 0.38 15.67
CA GLY A 10 -2.41 -0.81 15.63
C GLY A 10 -2.05 -1.79 16.76
N GLU A 11 -2.74 -2.90 16.81
CA GLU A 11 -2.45 -4.00 17.75
C GLU A 11 -1.31 -4.91 17.25
N ARG A 12 -1.13 -5.02 15.92
CA ARG A 12 -0.19 -5.93 15.24
C ARG A 12 0.96 -5.20 14.58
N CYS A 13 0.81 -3.91 14.33
CA CYS A 13 1.82 -3.10 13.68
C CYS A 13 1.70 -1.62 14.06
N VAL A 14 2.80 -0.91 13.85
CA VAL A 14 2.83 0.54 13.86
C VAL A 14 3.10 1.01 12.43
N LEU A 15 2.33 1.98 11.96
CA LEU A 15 2.63 2.66 10.71
C LEU A 15 3.34 3.97 11.02
N ARG A 16 4.51 4.18 10.46
CA ARG A 16 5.31 5.39 10.69
C ARG A 16 6.07 5.84 9.45
N ALA A 17 6.60 7.04 9.49
CA ALA A 17 7.51 7.50 8.46
C ALA A 17 8.72 6.57 8.34
N LEU A 18 9.16 6.35 7.10
CA LEU A 18 10.41 5.67 6.81
C LEU A 18 11.60 6.58 7.14
N THR A 19 12.67 5.99 7.61
CA THR A 19 13.96 6.63 7.85
C THR A 19 15.07 5.88 7.10
N PRO A 20 16.22 6.49 6.83
CA PRO A 20 17.36 5.78 6.22
C PRO A 20 17.81 4.53 6.98
N ALA A 21 17.59 4.47 8.30
CA ALA A 21 17.92 3.32 9.14
C ALA A 21 17.07 2.07 8.78
N ASP A 22 15.92 2.25 8.17
CA ASP A 22 15.01 1.17 7.79
C ASP A 22 15.44 0.42 6.51
N ALA A 23 16.39 0.98 5.76
CA ALA A 23 16.74 0.50 4.43
C ALA A 23 17.16 -0.99 4.40
N GLU A 24 17.96 -1.42 5.37
CA GLU A 24 18.44 -2.82 5.40
C GLU A 24 17.30 -3.79 5.73
N SER A 25 16.45 -3.46 6.70
CA SER A 25 15.27 -4.29 7.02
C SER A 25 14.33 -4.36 5.83
N LEU A 26 14.08 -3.22 5.18
CA LEU A 26 13.20 -3.16 4.01
C LEU A 26 13.75 -4.01 2.85
N ARG A 27 15.07 -3.92 2.57
CA ARG A 27 15.74 -4.71 1.54
C ARG A 27 15.55 -6.20 1.77
N GLN A 28 15.78 -6.69 3.00
CA GLN A 28 15.66 -8.11 3.35
C GLN A 28 14.26 -8.67 3.03
N HIS A 29 13.21 -7.86 3.18
CA HIS A 29 11.82 -8.27 2.96
C HIS A 29 11.32 -8.02 1.53
N ALA A 30 11.90 -7.04 0.84
CA ALA A 30 11.55 -6.68 -0.52
C ALA A 30 12.23 -7.55 -1.59
N ASP A 31 13.49 -8.01 -1.31
CA ASP A 31 14.25 -8.87 -2.22
C ASP A 31 13.81 -10.34 -2.13
N ASP A 32 12.53 -10.55 -2.36
CA ASP A 32 11.83 -11.84 -2.31
C ASP A 32 10.96 -12.00 -3.55
N GLU A 33 11.10 -13.15 -4.24
CA GLU A 33 10.34 -13.42 -5.46
C GLU A 33 8.84 -13.48 -5.21
N ALA A 34 8.40 -14.04 -4.10
CA ALA A 34 6.99 -14.14 -3.76
C ALA A 34 6.38 -12.77 -3.48
N VAL A 35 7.16 -11.82 -2.97
CA VAL A 35 6.78 -10.42 -2.82
C VAL A 35 6.79 -9.74 -4.19
N TRP A 36 7.91 -9.77 -4.89
CA TRP A 36 8.11 -9.09 -6.17
C TRP A 36 7.06 -9.44 -7.23
N ARG A 37 6.71 -10.72 -7.35
CA ARG A 37 5.73 -11.18 -8.36
C ARG A 37 4.35 -10.54 -8.22
N ASN A 38 4.03 -10.01 -7.04
CA ASN A 38 2.75 -9.41 -6.71
C ASN A 38 2.75 -7.88 -6.75
N LEU A 39 3.90 -7.26 -7.08
CA LEU A 39 4.06 -5.82 -7.15
C LEU A 39 4.15 -5.34 -8.60
N PHE A 40 4.00 -4.04 -8.82
CA PHE A 40 4.03 -3.43 -10.15
C PHE A 40 5.36 -3.71 -10.88
N GLU A 41 5.36 -3.62 -12.21
CA GLU A 41 6.50 -4.01 -13.06
C GLU A 41 7.79 -3.23 -12.75
N GLY A 42 7.67 -1.96 -12.37
CA GLY A 42 8.82 -1.11 -12.02
C GLY A 42 9.41 -1.36 -10.62
N PHE A 43 8.87 -2.31 -9.84
CA PHE A 43 9.46 -2.64 -8.54
C PHE A 43 10.82 -3.32 -8.76
N PRO A 44 11.92 -2.80 -8.15
CA PRO A 44 13.27 -3.29 -8.44
C PRO A 44 13.45 -4.78 -8.18
N ARG A 45 14.23 -5.43 -9.08
CA ARG A 45 14.69 -6.81 -8.87
C ARG A 45 16.06 -7.01 -9.53
N PRO A 46 17.12 -7.33 -8.78
CA PRO A 46 17.14 -7.48 -7.32
C PRO A 46 16.79 -6.19 -6.59
N TYR A 47 16.22 -6.30 -5.39
CA TYR A 47 15.95 -5.14 -4.54
C TYR A 47 17.22 -4.85 -3.72
N THR A 48 18.05 -3.94 -4.23
CA THR A 48 19.37 -3.62 -3.67
C THR A 48 19.27 -2.71 -2.44
N LEU A 49 20.36 -2.62 -1.68
CA LEU A 49 20.43 -1.67 -0.55
C LEU A 49 20.31 -0.22 -1.05
N ASP A 50 20.90 0.10 -2.20
CA ASP A 50 20.80 1.44 -2.79
C ASP A 50 19.34 1.79 -3.12
N ALA A 51 18.59 0.85 -3.71
CA ALA A 51 17.17 1.04 -3.97
C ALA A 51 16.37 1.23 -2.66
N ALA A 52 16.73 0.51 -1.60
CA ALA A 52 16.10 0.67 -0.29
C ALA A 52 16.44 2.02 0.34
N GLN A 53 17.68 2.47 0.23
CA GLN A 53 18.12 3.80 0.72
C GLN A 53 17.42 4.94 -0.01
N GLU A 54 17.30 4.84 -1.34
CA GLU A 54 16.54 5.81 -2.15
C GLU A 54 15.06 5.84 -1.72
N TRP A 55 14.44 4.66 -1.53
CA TRP A 55 13.06 4.55 -1.09
C TRP A 55 12.81 5.13 0.30
N CYS A 56 13.73 4.90 1.23
CA CYS A 56 13.65 5.42 2.60
C CYS A 56 14.10 6.89 2.71
N GLY A 57 14.77 7.40 1.68
CA GLY A 57 15.36 8.73 1.67
C GLY A 57 14.37 9.86 1.40
N PRO A 58 14.82 11.12 1.58
CA PRO A 58 14.01 12.30 1.32
C PRO A 58 13.73 12.52 -0.18
N GLU A 59 14.54 11.94 -1.07
CA GLU A 59 14.46 12.10 -2.52
C GLU A 59 13.45 11.14 -3.18
N ARG A 60 12.74 10.30 -2.39
CA ARG A 60 11.70 9.41 -2.94
C ARG A 60 10.73 10.20 -3.81
N ASP A 61 10.41 9.65 -5.00
CA ASP A 61 9.51 10.29 -5.96
C ASP A 61 8.16 10.66 -5.31
N PRO A 62 7.77 11.96 -5.37
CA PRO A 62 6.50 12.43 -4.83
C PRO A 62 5.27 11.76 -5.47
N LEU A 63 5.40 11.18 -6.65
CA LEU A 63 4.32 10.42 -7.31
C LEU A 63 3.84 9.21 -6.51
N PHE A 64 4.65 8.70 -5.58
CA PHE A 64 4.20 7.64 -4.66
C PHE A 64 3.26 8.12 -3.55
N GLY A 65 3.06 9.44 -3.41
CA GLY A 65 2.17 10.02 -2.41
C GLY A 65 2.69 9.85 -0.98
N LEU A 66 1.78 9.64 -0.04
CA LEU A 66 2.10 9.37 1.36
C LEU A 66 2.46 7.90 1.52
N VAL A 67 3.58 7.61 2.16
CA VAL A 67 4.05 6.23 2.38
C VAL A 67 4.46 6.04 3.84
N TRP A 68 3.90 5.02 4.44
CA TRP A 68 4.26 4.53 5.78
C TRP A 68 5.07 3.24 5.67
N GLY A 69 6.08 3.09 6.51
CA GLY A 69 6.65 1.79 6.85
C GLY A 69 5.70 1.03 7.76
N ILE A 70 5.53 -0.25 7.50
CA ILE A 70 4.81 -1.17 8.39
C ILE A 70 5.83 -1.77 9.34
N GLU A 71 5.81 -1.33 10.60
CA GLU A 71 6.73 -1.77 11.63
C GLU A 71 6.10 -2.87 12.48
N VAL A 72 6.86 -3.93 12.71
CA VAL A 72 6.54 -5.05 13.62
C VAL A 72 7.81 -5.38 14.42
N GLU A 73 7.71 -5.43 15.74
CA GLU A 73 8.84 -5.75 16.62
C GLU A 73 10.09 -4.87 16.32
N ASP A 74 9.88 -3.55 16.23
CA ASP A 74 10.89 -2.52 15.94
C ASP A 74 11.58 -2.62 14.55
N HIS A 75 11.03 -3.40 13.62
CA HIS A 75 11.56 -3.58 12.27
C HIS A 75 10.52 -3.22 11.22
N VAL A 76 10.90 -2.47 10.19
CA VAL A 76 10.03 -2.20 9.03
C VAL A 76 10.03 -3.42 8.12
N VAL A 77 8.89 -4.06 8.00
CA VAL A 77 8.71 -5.34 7.30
C VAL A 77 7.87 -5.24 6.02
N GLY A 78 7.51 -4.03 5.64
CA GLY A 78 6.72 -3.72 4.44
C GLY A 78 6.35 -2.24 4.38
N CYS A 79 5.55 -1.88 3.38
CA CYS A 79 5.07 -0.52 3.22
C CYS A 79 3.59 -0.50 2.84
N ILE A 80 2.94 0.63 3.18
CA ILE A 80 1.62 0.98 2.68
C ILE A 80 1.64 2.45 2.23
N GLY A 81 1.03 2.72 1.08
CA GLY A 81 0.97 4.05 0.50
C GLY A 81 -0.44 4.51 0.19
N LEU A 82 -0.67 5.81 0.26
CA LEU A 82 -1.89 6.49 -0.17
C LEU A 82 -1.50 7.54 -1.23
N ARG A 83 -1.94 7.33 -2.45
CA ARG A 83 -1.68 8.20 -3.59
C ARG A 83 -2.98 8.81 -4.11
N PRO A 84 -3.25 10.10 -3.83
CA PRO A 84 -4.38 10.79 -4.42
C PRO A 84 -4.28 10.82 -5.94
N ASP A 85 -5.43 10.69 -6.61
CA ASP A 85 -5.51 10.84 -8.06
C ASP A 85 -5.26 12.31 -8.47
N GLU A 86 -4.98 12.49 -9.76
CA GLU A 86 -4.70 13.80 -10.34
C GLU A 86 -5.93 14.73 -10.35
N ALA A 87 -5.70 16.00 -10.70
CA ALA A 87 -6.74 17.01 -10.78
C ALA A 87 -7.95 16.56 -11.61
N GLY A 88 -9.14 16.75 -11.06
CA GLY A 88 -10.40 16.27 -11.64
C GLY A 88 -10.91 14.96 -11.05
N LEU A 89 -10.01 14.12 -10.51
CA LEU A 89 -10.32 12.87 -9.82
C LEU A 89 -9.87 12.87 -8.35
N HIS A 90 -9.49 14.03 -7.82
CA HIS A 90 -8.92 14.22 -6.48
C HIS A 90 -9.82 13.77 -5.32
N CYS A 91 -11.06 13.35 -5.59
CA CYS A 91 -11.91 12.67 -4.62
C CYS A 91 -11.57 11.19 -4.43
N ASN A 92 -10.64 10.65 -5.21
CA ASN A 92 -10.17 9.28 -5.13
C ASN A 92 -8.69 9.23 -4.68
N ALA A 93 -8.31 8.12 -4.08
CA ALA A 93 -6.91 7.80 -3.86
C ALA A 93 -6.67 6.29 -4.02
N GLU A 94 -5.54 5.95 -4.65
CA GLU A 94 -5.04 4.59 -4.69
C GLU A 94 -4.36 4.22 -3.38
N VAL A 95 -4.64 3.04 -2.86
CA VAL A 95 -3.92 2.45 -1.75
C VAL A 95 -3.14 1.24 -2.25
N GLY A 96 -1.82 1.28 -2.08
CA GLY A 96 -0.93 0.17 -2.40
C GLY A 96 -0.21 -0.30 -1.15
N TYR A 97 -0.01 -1.62 -1.00
CA TYR A 97 0.69 -2.19 0.15
C TYR A 97 1.42 -3.47 -0.22
N TRP A 98 2.48 -3.74 0.52
CA TRP A 98 3.18 -5.01 0.50
C TRP A 98 3.77 -5.33 1.87
N LEU A 99 4.05 -6.60 2.10
CA LEU A 99 4.58 -7.11 3.35
C LEU A 99 5.53 -8.27 3.07
N GLY A 100 6.63 -8.35 3.80
CA GLY A 100 7.56 -9.48 3.72
C GLY A 100 6.86 -10.81 3.97
N GLN A 101 7.26 -11.85 3.22
CA GLN A 101 6.60 -13.16 3.20
C GLN A 101 6.45 -13.79 4.59
N ALA A 102 7.46 -13.62 5.46
CA ALA A 102 7.46 -14.14 6.83
C ALA A 102 6.33 -13.57 7.72
N TYR A 103 5.74 -12.46 7.31
CA TYR A 103 4.68 -11.75 8.05
C TYR A 103 3.28 -11.96 7.46
N TRP A 104 3.16 -12.74 6.37
CA TRP A 104 1.87 -13.03 5.75
C TRP A 104 0.95 -13.84 6.67
N ARG A 105 -0.36 -13.74 6.43
CA ARG A 105 -1.43 -14.46 7.16
C ARG A 105 -1.53 -14.15 8.66
N ARG A 106 -0.83 -13.13 9.15
CA ARG A 106 -0.85 -12.66 10.55
C ARG A 106 -1.84 -11.51 10.80
N GLY A 107 -2.58 -11.08 9.78
CA GLY A 107 -3.55 -9.97 9.89
C GLY A 107 -2.92 -8.57 9.79
N ILE A 108 -1.60 -8.46 9.73
CA ILE A 108 -0.86 -7.19 9.75
C ILE A 108 -1.26 -6.28 8.58
N ALA A 109 -1.24 -6.81 7.34
CA ALA A 109 -1.59 -5.99 6.16
C ALA A 109 -3.05 -5.52 6.18
N SER A 110 -3.97 -6.33 6.73
CA SER A 110 -5.38 -5.93 6.85
C SER A 110 -5.56 -4.81 7.88
N GLU A 111 -4.85 -4.87 9.00
CA GLU A 111 -4.85 -3.80 10.01
C GLU A 111 -4.19 -2.53 9.45
N ALA A 112 -3.05 -2.64 8.75
CA ALA A 112 -2.41 -1.50 8.12
C ALA A 112 -3.33 -0.78 7.13
N LEU A 113 -4.04 -1.55 6.29
CA LEU A 113 -5.01 -0.99 5.34
C LEU A 113 -6.19 -0.31 6.06
N ASP A 114 -6.68 -0.91 7.14
CA ASP A 114 -7.76 -0.34 7.95
C ASP A 114 -7.33 0.98 8.62
N LEU A 115 -6.14 1.03 9.22
CA LEU A 115 -5.58 2.22 9.83
C LEU A 115 -5.45 3.39 8.83
N VAL A 116 -4.88 3.13 7.64
CA VAL A 116 -4.74 4.15 6.60
C VAL A 116 -6.10 4.61 6.08
N THR A 117 -7.05 3.69 5.95
CA THR A 117 -8.42 4.00 5.51
C THR A 117 -9.12 4.92 6.51
N HIS A 118 -9.08 4.60 7.80
CA HIS A 118 -9.66 5.45 8.85
C HIS A 118 -8.98 6.82 8.93
N TRP A 119 -7.65 6.85 8.86
CA TRP A 119 -6.92 8.11 8.83
C TRP A 119 -7.31 8.97 7.61
N ALA A 120 -7.39 8.36 6.43
CA ALA A 120 -7.77 9.07 5.21
C ALA A 120 -9.18 9.66 5.32
N TRP A 121 -10.14 8.91 5.87
CA TRP A 121 -11.49 9.43 6.10
C TRP A 121 -11.54 10.56 7.13
N ALA A 122 -10.69 10.56 8.13
CA ALA A 122 -10.65 11.61 9.15
C ALA A 122 -9.93 12.87 8.66
N MET A 123 -8.81 12.73 7.98
CA MET A 123 -7.88 13.82 7.69
C MET A 123 -7.99 14.37 6.27
N ARG A 124 -8.65 13.68 5.37
CA ARG A 124 -8.78 14.04 3.95
C ARG A 124 -10.27 14.09 3.55
N PRO A 125 -11.00 15.14 3.97
CA PRO A 125 -12.45 15.23 3.74
C PRO A 125 -12.86 15.24 2.28
N GLU A 126 -11.95 15.63 1.39
CA GLU A 126 -12.15 15.61 -0.06
C GLU A 126 -12.20 14.19 -0.64
N LEU A 127 -11.59 13.19 0.01
CA LEU A 127 -11.60 11.82 -0.47
C LEU A 127 -12.95 11.15 -0.17
N THR A 128 -13.55 10.58 -1.19
CA THR A 128 -14.82 9.83 -1.10
C THR A 128 -14.66 8.37 -1.45
N ARG A 129 -13.56 8.03 -2.14
CA ARG A 129 -13.27 6.66 -2.58
C ARG A 129 -11.78 6.35 -2.45
N LEU A 130 -11.46 5.23 -1.81
CA LEU A 130 -10.14 4.62 -1.80
C LEU A 130 -10.19 3.33 -2.60
N TYR A 131 -9.19 3.07 -3.45
CA TYR A 131 -9.18 1.87 -4.27
C TYR A 131 -7.81 1.20 -4.27
N ALA A 132 -7.82 -0.11 -4.42
CA ALA A 132 -6.64 -0.96 -4.47
C ALA A 132 -6.69 -1.83 -5.75
N PRO A 133 -5.87 -1.53 -6.78
CA PRO A 133 -5.70 -2.40 -7.92
C PRO A 133 -4.81 -3.58 -7.53
N ILE A 134 -5.28 -4.79 -7.78
CA ILE A 134 -4.63 -6.04 -7.35
C ILE A 134 -4.51 -6.97 -8.56
N PHE A 135 -3.37 -7.63 -8.74
CA PHE A 135 -3.25 -8.66 -9.78
C PHE A 135 -4.25 -9.79 -9.52
N ALA A 136 -4.95 -10.25 -10.56
CA ALA A 136 -6.05 -11.19 -10.42
C ALA A 136 -5.68 -12.49 -9.71
N TRP A 137 -4.42 -12.93 -9.84
CA TRP A 137 -3.92 -14.13 -9.13
C TRP A 137 -3.56 -13.90 -7.66
N ASN A 138 -3.45 -12.65 -7.20
CA ASN A 138 -3.03 -12.33 -5.83
C ASN A 138 -4.19 -12.44 -4.84
N GLU A 139 -4.64 -13.66 -4.57
CA GLU A 139 -5.74 -13.93 -3.65
C GLU A 139 -5.46 -13.44 -2.22
N GLY A 140 -4.16 -13.43 -1.82
CA GLY A 140 -3.74 -12.92 -0.51
C GLY A 140 -4.07 -11.45 -0.34
N SER A 141 -3.70 -10.61 -1.31
CA SER A 141 -4.03 -9.18 -1.29
C SER A 141 -5.54 -8.93 -1.40
N GLN A 142 -6.26 -9.72 -2.20
CA GLN A 142 -7.72 -9.64 -2.28
C GLN A 142 -8.38 -9.96 -0.92
N ALA A 143 -7.85 -10.95 -0.19
CA ALA A 143 -8.34 -11.28 1.15
C ALA A 143 -8.05 -10.16 2.16
N VAL A 144 -6.89 -9.49 2.05
CA VAL A 144 -6.57 -8.30 2.85
C VAL A 144 -7.58 -7.18 2.60
N ALA A 145 -7.84 -6.85 1.33
CA ALA A 145 -8.80 -5.81 0.96
C ALA A 145 -10.21 -6.12 1.50
N ARG A 146 -10.70 -7.35 1.31
CA ARG A 146 -12.02 -7.76 1.85
C ARG A 146 -12.11 -7.65 3.37
N LYS A 147 -11.06 -8.05 4.09
CA LYS A 147 -11.02 -7.94 5.57
C LYS A 147 -11.06 -6.50 6.06
N ALA A 148 -10.45 -5.58 5.32
CA ALA A 148 -10.49 -4.14 5.60
C ALA A 148 -11.78 -3.45 5.08
N GLY A 149 -12.79 -4.22 4.67
CA GLY A 149 -14.10 -3.69 4.27
C GLY A 149 -14.17 -3.15 2.85
N TYR A 150 -13.14 -3.38 2.02
CA TYR A 150 -13.18 -3.06 0.59
C TYR A 150 -14.04 -4.08 -0.15
N VAL A 151 -14.80 -3.63 -1.12
CA VAL A 151 -15.63 -4.47 -1.99
C VAL A 151 -15.00 -4.59 -3.37
N LEU A 152 -15.21 -5.73 -4.03
CA LEU A 152 -14.80 -5.90 -5.42
C LEU A 152 -15.62 -4.94 -6.29
N GLU A 153 -14.93 -3.99 -6.94
CA GLU A 153 -15.54 -2.96 -7.77
C GLU A 153 -15.51 -3.34 -9.25
N ALA A 154 -14.39 -3.92 -9.71
CA ALA A 154 -14.22 -4.25 -11.11
C ALA A 154 -13.27 -5.42 -11.35
N HIS A 155 -13.51 -6.15 -12.45
CA HIS A 155 -12.53 -6.99 -13.12
C HIS A 155 -11.96 -6.22 -14.31
N LEU A 156 -10.65 -6.16 -14.41
CA LEU A 156 -9.91 -5.40 -15.41
C LEU A 156 -9.05 -6.34 -16.25
N PRO A 157 -9.60 -6.96 -17.30
CA PRO A 157 -8.84 -7.85 -18.17
C PRO A 157 -7.70 -7.10 -18.87
N GLN A 158 -6.56 -7.77 -19.05
CA GLN A 158 -5.40 -7.28 -19.82
C GLN A 158 -4.95 -5.86 -19.44
N SER A 159 -4.99 -5.54 -18.14
CA SER A 159 -4.85 -4.17 -17.64
C SER A 159 -3.51 -3.86 -17.00
N ALA A 160 -2.58 -4.81 -17.00
CA ALA A 160 -1.21 -4.63 -16.53
C ALA A 160 -0.22 -5.51 -17.28
N VAL A 161 1.06 -5.24 -17.07
CA VAL A 161 2.15 -6.10 -17.50
C VAL A 161 2.93 -6.55 -16.28
N LYS A 162 3.31 -7.82 -16.24
CA LYS A 162 4.25 -8.37 -15.24
C LYS A 162 5.17 -9.38 -15.88
N ALA A 163 6.49 -9.18 -15.71
CA ALA A 163 7.54 -9.99 -16.33
C ALA A 163 7.32 -10.16 -17.84
N GLY A 164 6.99 -9.07 -18.53
CA GLY A 164 6.75 -9.04 -19.97
C GLY A 164 5.44 -9.71 -20.42
N ARG A 165 4.57 -10.12 -19.50
CA ARG A 165 3.27 -10.74 -19.82
C ARG A 165 2.14 -9.79 -19.49
N VAL A 166 1.17 -9.69 -20.41
CA VAL A 166 -0.10 -8.99 -20.15
C VAL A 166 -0.93 -9.83 -19.19
N ILE A 167 -1.48 -9.17 -18.17
CA ILE A 167 -2.17 -9.80 -17.05
C ILE A 167 -3.44 -9.06 -16.68
N ASP A 168 -4.33 -9.75 -16.00
CA ASP A 168 -5.57 -9.19 -15.48
C ASP A 168 -5.36 -8.62 -14.07
N ARG A 169 -6.15 -7.59 -13.75
CA ARG A 169 -6.30 -7.07 -12.40
C ARG A 169 -7.75 -7.16 -11.94
N VAL A 170 -7.92 -7.12 -10.65
CA VAL A 170 -9.19 -6.80 -9.99
C VAL A 170 -9.02 -5.49 -9.23
N GLN A 171 -10.10 -4.74 -9.08
CA GLN A 171 -10.07 -3.51 -8.30
C GLN A 171 -11.02 -3.65 -7.12
N TYR A 172 -10.48 -3.42 -5.94
CA TYR A 172 -11.25 -3.32 -4.71
C TYR A 172 -11.37 -1.86 -4.30
N ALA A 173 -12.52 -1.46 -3.74
CA ALA A 173 -12.72 -0.08 -3.31
C ALA A 173 -13.47 -0.01 -1.98
N ALA A 174 -13.15 1.04 -1.22
CA ALA A 174 -13.93 1.49 -0.06
C ALA A 174 -14.48 2.88 -0.34
N TYR A 175 -15.69 3.12 0.10
CA TYR A 175 -16.39 4.40 -0.09
C TYR A 175 -16.64 5.07 1.25
N ARG A 176 -16.44 6.38 1.29
CA ARG A 176 -16.87 7.18 2.44
C ARG A 176 -18.40 7.05 2.55
N ARG A 177 -18.88 6.56 3.67
CA ARG A 177 -20.31 6.61 3.96
C ARG A 177 -20.73 8.07 4.09
N ALA A 178 -21.74 8.49 3.34
CA ALA A 178 -22.38 9.78 3.57
C ALA A 178 -22.80 9.83 5.05
N ALA A 179 -22.43 10.93 5.74
CA ALA A 179 -23.00 11.16 7.05
C ALA A 179 -24.52 11.09 6.88
N GLN A 180 -25.19 10.15 7.58
CA GLN A 180 -26.63 10.15 7.61
C GLN A 180 -27.05 11.51 8.17
N ALA A 181 -27.66 12.33 7.32
CA ALA A 181 -28.34 13.53 7.80
C ALA A 181 -29.43 13.08 8.79
N LEU A 182 -29.23 13.44 10.06
CA LEU A 182 -30.23 13.32 11.13
C LEU A 182 -31.35 14.29 10.86
#